data_7f08694cfd8d49a9c0963b3a770ad79b
#
_entry.id   7f08694cfd8d49a9c0963b3a770ad79b
#
_cell.length_a   1.000
_cell.length_b   1.000
_cell.length_c   1.000
_cell.angle_alpha   90.00
_cell.angle_beta   90.00
_cell.angle_gamma   90.00
#
_symmetry.space_group_name_H-M   'P 1'
#
loop_
_entity.id
_entity.type
_entity.pdbx_description
1 polymer ?
#
loop_
_entity_poly.entity_id
_entity_poly.type
_entity_poly.pdbx_seq_one_letter_code
_entity_poly.pdbx_strand_id
1 'polypeptide(L)'
;NVGVKHLINIKTVAERRENMLWFRTPEKVYFKKGCMPVALDELGTVMHKKKAFIVTDSFLYKNGYVKPIEDKLDQMGIQHTCFFEVAPDPTLQCARRGVEQIRAFEPDTIIALGGGSAMDAGKIMWLMYEHPEAKFEDMAMDFMDIRKRVYTFPKMGEKAYFIAIPTSSG
;
A
#
# COMPACT_ATOMS: atom_id res chain seq x y z
N ASN A 1 33.23 10.32 -32.63
CA ASN A 1 33.40 11.66 -32.03
C ASN A 1 32.72 11.67 -30.69
N VAL A 2 33.49 11.51 -29.61
CA VAL A 2 33.00 11.71 -28.24
C VAL A 2 32.97 13.22 -28.03
N GLY A 3 31.78 13.82 -28.09
CA GLY A 3 31.60 15.26 -27.83
C GLY A 3 31.86 15.59 -26.35
N VAL A 4 32.22 16.85 -26.07
CA VAL A 4 32.44 17.38 -24.71
C VAL A 4 31.29 17.04 -23.75
N LYS A 5 30.08 16.91 -24.25
CA LYS A 5 28.88 16.48 -23.48
C LYS A 5 29.01 15.13 -22.79
N HIS A 6 29.85 14.23 -23.30
CA HIS A 6 30.07 12.88 -22.75
C HIS A 6 31.19 12.86 -21.70
N LEU A 7 31.94 13.94 -21.59
CA LEU A 7 33.02 14.10 -20.60
C LEU A 7 32.56 14.92 -19.38
N ILE A 8 31.40 15.55 -19.45
CA ILE A 8 30.84 16.38 -18.36
C ILE A 8 29.78 15.57 -17.64
N ASN A 9 30.00 15.34 -16.38
CA ASN A 9 28.96 14.75 -15.51
C ASN A 9 27.96 15.88 -15.18
N ILE A 10 26.86 15.95 -15.91
CA ILE A 10 25.79 16.93 -15.68
C ILE A 10 25.07 16.55 -14.39
N LYS A 11 25.34 17.27 -13.31
CA LYS A 11 24.55 17.18 -12.09
C LYS A 11 23.38 18.15 -12.19
N THR A 12 22.18 17.62 -12.16
CA THR A 12 21.00 18.45 -12.00
C THR A 12 20.92 18.90 -10.54
N VAL A 13 21.15 20.19 -10.27
CA VAL A 13 20.89 20.78 -8.97
C VAL A 13 19.44 21.24 -8.97
N ALA A 14 18.58 20.54 -8.25
CA ALA A 14 17.22 20.98 -8.02
C ALA A 14 17.22 21.96 -6.85
N GLU A 15 17.18 23.26 -7.15
CA GLU A 15 16.92 24.27 -6.10
C GLU A 15 15.43 24.29 -5.78
N ARG A 16 15.13 24.02 -4.54
CA ARG A 16 13.76 24.10 -4.03
C ARG A 16 13.45 25.56 -3.68
N ARG A 17 12.60 26.20 -4.45
CA ARG A 17 12.16 27.58 -4.19
C ARG A 17 11.09 27.68 -3.10
N GLU A 18 10.42 26.56 -2.81
CA GLU A 18 9.38 26.50 -1.78
C GLU A 18 9.78 25.49 -0.71
N ASN A 19 9.74 25.89 0.54
CA ASN A 19 9.97 25.00 1.67
C ASN A 19 8.77 24.09 1.83
N MET A 20 9.02 22.77 1.89
CA MET A 20 8.00 21.85 2.37
C MET A 20 7.89 22.03 3.87
N LEU A 21 6.79 22.64 4.30
CA LEU A 21 6.59 22.97 5.71
C LEU A 21 6.10 21.78 6.54
N TRP A 22 5.69 20.69 5.88
CA TRP A 22 5.22 19.50 6.56
C TRP A 22 5.44 18.23 5.72
N PHE A 23 5.56 17.11 6.40
CA PHE A 23 5.46 15.78 5.82
C PHE A 23 4.61 14.90 6.74
N ARG A 24 3.96 13.88 6.18
CA ARG A 24 3.13 12.95 6.95
C ARG A 24 3.82 11.59 6.98
N THR A 25 3.96 11.02 8.16
CA THR A 25 4.38 9.63 8.37
C THR A 25 3.18 8.78 8.74
N PRO A 26 3.26 7.45 8.62
CA PRO A 26 2.30 6.55 9.24
C PRO A 26 2.18 6.82 10.74
N GLU A 27 1.00 6.61 11.30
CA GLU A 27 0.75 6.80 12.74
C GLU A 27 1.64 5.89 13.58
N LYS A 28 1.87 4.65 13.11
CA LYS A 28 2.75 3.67 13.75
C LYS A 28 3.68 3.02 12.74
N VAL A 29 4.93 2.85 13.13
CA VAL A 29 5.94 2.10 12.39
C VAL A 29 6.58 1.09 13.33
N TYR A 30 6.45 -0.20 13.03
CA TYR A 30 7.15 -1.27 13.73
C TYR A 30 8.43 -1.62 12.97
N PHE A 31 9.56 -1.43 13.60
CA PHE A 31 10.86 -1.67 12.97
C PHE A 31 11.79 -2.46 13.90
N LYS A 32 11.67 -3.80 13.82
CA LYS A 32 12.55 -4.75 14.50
C LYS A 32 12.36 -6.14 13.89
N LYS A 33 13.41 -6.95 13.83
CA LYS A 33 13.28 -8.36 13.48
C LYS A 33 12.26 -9.05 14.39
N GLY A 34 11.26 -9.70 13.81
CA GLY A 34 10.21 -10.42 14.55
C GLY A 34 9.08 -9.52 15.09
N CYS A 35 8.98 -8.25 14.68
CA CYS A 35 7.91 -7.36 15.14
C CYS A 35 6.54 -7.60 14.50
N MET A 36 6.48 -8.32 13.37
CA MET A 36 5.22 -8.54 12.64
C MET A 36 4.11 -9.18 13.50
N PRO A 37 4.34 -10.26 14.25
CA PRO A 37 3.29 -10.83 15.11
C PRO A 37 2.78 -9.85 16.17
N VAL A 38 3.68 -9.02 16.73
CA VAL A 38 3.32 -8.00 17.73
C VAL A 38 2.47 -6.90 17.10
N ALA A 39 2.84 -6.45 15.89
CA ALA A 39 2.06 -5.46 15.16
C ALA A 39 0.66 -5.98 14.80
N LEU A 40 0.55 -7.25 14.41
CA LEU A 40 -0.74 -7.88 14.09
C LEU A 40 -1.60 -8.13 15.34
N ASP A 41 -1.01 -8.34 16.53
CA ASP A 41 -1.77 -8.49 17.77
C ASP A 41 -2.68 -7.30 18.06
N GLU A 42 -2.30 -6.10 17.65
CA GLU A 42 -3.13 -4.91 17.82
C GLU A 42 -4.47 -5.00 17.10
N LEU A 43 -4.53 -5.71 15.97
CA LEU A 43 -5.79 -5.90 15.21
C LEU A 43 -6.86 -6.59 16.07
N GLY A 44 -6.47 -7.60 16.82
CA GLY A 44 -7.39 -8.33 17.70
C GLY A 44 -7.59 -7.66 19.06
N THR A 45 -6.48 -7.33 19.75
CA THR A 45 -6.50 -6.93 21.17
C THR A 45 -6.91 -5.46 21.37
N VAL A 46 -6.54 -4.59 20.46
CA VAL A 46 -6.76 -3.13 20.58
C VAL A 46 -7.87 -2.65 19.64
N MET A 47 -7.82 -3.06 18.38
CA MET A 47 -8.74 -2.55 17.35
C MET A 47 -9.98 -3.42 17.17
N HIS A 48 -10.00 -4.63 17.74
CA HIS A 48 -11.12 -5.58 17.66
C HIS A 48 -11.58 -5.87 16.22
N LYS A 49 -10.63 -5.95 15.29
CA LYS A 49 -10.88 -6.27 13.89
C LYS A 49 -11.35 -7.71 13.71
N LYS A 50 -12.13 -7.97 12.67
CA LYS A 50 -12.80 -9.26 12.42
C LYS A 50 -12.46 -9.88 11.09
N LYS A 51 -12.16 -9.08 10.07
CA LYS A 51 -11.94 -9.54 8.70
C LYS A 51 -10.74 -8.85 8.07
N ALA A 52 -9.73 -9.61 7.70
CA ALA A 52 -8.52 -9.12 7.05
C ALA A 52 -8.44 -9.57 5.58
N PHE A 53 -8.18 -8.64 4.68
CA PHE A 53 -7.93 -8.90 3.27
C PHE A 53 -6.45 -8.70 2.97
N ILE A 54 -5.75 -9.77 2.55
CA ILE A 54 -4.31 -9.73 2.27
C ILE A 54 -4.12 -9.47 0.78
N VAL A 55 -3.24 -8.53 0.42
CA VAL A 55 -2.84 -8.21 -0.96
C VAL A 55 -1.36 -8.51 -1.13
N THR A 56 -1.01 -9.35 -2.09
CA THR A 56 0.38 -9.75 -2.35
C THR A 56 0.59 -10.19 -3.79
N ASP A 57 1.78 -10.58 -4.15
CA ASP A 57 2.10 -11.21 -5.43
C ASP A 57 2.13 -12.74 -5.34
N SER A 58 2.11 -13.39 -6.51
CA SER A 58 2.08 -14.85 -6.61
C SER A 58 3.35 -15.52 -6.11
N PHE A 59 4.51 -14.85 -6.15
CA PHE A 59 5.76 -15.41 -5.66
C PHE A 59 5.73 -15.51 -4.13
N LEU A 60 5.39 -14.45 -3.43
CA LEU A 60 5.32 -14.44 -1.98
C LEU A 60 4.26 -15.43 -1.47
N TYR A 61 3.10 -15.50 -2.14
CA TYR A 61 2.05 -16.44 -1.79
C TYR A 61 2.51 -17.90 -1.93
N LYS A 62 3.02 -18.28 -3.11
CA LYS A 62 3.46 -19.66 -3.39
C LYS A 62 4.64 -20.11 -2.55
N ASN A 63 5.49 -19.21 -2.11
CA ASN A 63 6.65 -19.51 -1.27
C ASN A 63 6.36 -19.41 0.24
N GLY A 64 5.09 -19.27 0.63
CA GLY A 64 4.66 -19.35 2.02
C GLY A 64 4.92 -18.11 2.87
N TYR A 65 5.28 -16.97 2.28
CA TYR A 65 5.51 -15.72 3.03
C TYR A 65 4.24 -15.15 3.64
N VAL A 66 3.08 -15.50 3.10
CA VAL A 66 1.77 -15.09 3.65
C VAL A 66 1.40 -15.91 4.88
N LYS A 67 1.84 -17.17 4.93
CA LYS A 67 1.47 -18.13 5.97
C LYS A 67 1.62 -17.62 7.41
N PRO A 68 2.72 -16.95 7.80
CA PRO A 68 2.84 -16.41 9.17
C PRO A 68 1.79 -15.34 9.50
N ILE A 69 1.30 -14.61 8.51
CA ILE A 69 0.23 -13.62 8.69
C ILE A 69 -1.10 -14.34 8.90
N GLU A 70 -1.41 -15.31 8.02
CA GLU A 70 -2.63 -16.14 8.11
C GLU A 70 -2.71 -16.85 9.44
N ASP A 71 -1.64 -17.55 9.88
CA ASP A 71 -1.58 -18.25 11.14
C ASP A 71 -1.82 -17.31 12.34
N LYS A 72 -1.30 -16.09 12.26
CA LYS A 72 -1.52 -15.08 13.29
C LYS A 72 -2.96 -14.58 13.34
N LEU A 73 -3.57 -14.36 12.17
CA LEU A 73 -4.98 -13.99 12.06
C LEU A 73 -5.89 -15.10 12.55
N ASP A 74 -5.61 -16.37 12.20
CA ASP A 74 -6.34 -17.54 12.70
C ASP A 74 -6.26 -17.65 14.22
N GLN A 75 -5.07 -17.45 14.80
CA GLN A 75 -4.87 -17.46 16.25
C GLN A 75 -5.74 -16.42 16.96
N MET A 76 -6.00 -15.30 16.33
CA MET A 76 -6.84 -14.22 16.87
C MET A 76 -8.33 -14.38 16.52
N GLY A 77 -8.71 -15.40 15.74
CA GLY A 77 -10.08 -15.60 15.25
C GLY A 77 -10.52 -14.56 14.22
N ILE A 78 -9.58 -13.96 13.51
CA ILE A 78 -9.85 -12.98 12.45
C ILE A 78 -9.99 -13.73 11.14
N GLN A 79 -11.16 -13.63 10.49
CA GLN A 79 -11.39 -14.20 9.16
C GLN A 79 -10.47 -13.51 8.16
N HIS A 80 -9.92 -14.27 7.22
CA HIS A 80 -9.05 -13.68 6.20
C HIS A 80 -9.23 -14.32 4.84
N THR A 81 -8.82 -13.58 3.80
CA THR A 81 -8.66 -14.05 2.43
C THR A 81 -7.48 -13.34 1.79
N CYS A 82 -6.95 -13.89 0.71
CA CYS A 82 -5.74 -13.37 0.06
C CYS A 82 -5.94 -13.18 -1.44
N PHE A 83 -5.69 -11.98 -1.91
CA PHE A 83 -5.50 -11.66 -3.32
C PHE A 83 -4.01 -11.68 -3.65
N PHE A 84 -3.56 -12.65 -4.43
CA PHE A 84 -2.15 -12.88 -4.75
C PHE A 84 -1.80 -12.68 -6.23
N GLU A 85 -2.65 -11.99 -6.97
CA GLU A 85 -2.48 -11.77 -8.41
C GLU A 85 -1.83 -10.43 -8.76
N VAL A 86 -1.16 -9.77 -7.80
CA VAL A 86 -0.46 -8.52 -8.10
C VAL A 86 0.74 -8.82 -8.98
N ALA A 87 0.74 -8.25 -10.19
CA ALA A 87 1.87 -8.31 -11.11
C ALA A 87 2.86 -7.17 -10.83
N PRO A 88 4.13 -7.28 -11.28
CA PRO A 88 5.00 -6.12 -11.40
C PRO A 88 4.30 -5.04 -12.23
N ASP A 89 4.40 -3.77 -11.82
CA ASP A 89 3.68 -2.64 -12.41
C ASP A 89 2.15 -2.90 -12.48
N PRO A 90 1.48 -2.88 -11.33
CA PRO A 90 0.08 -3.28 -11.24
C PRO A 90 -0.81 -2.36 -12.08
N THR A 91 -1.61 -2.97 -12.95
CA THR A 91 -2.57 -2.25 -13.79
C THR A 91 -3.83 -1.88 -13.00
N LEU A 92 -4.54 -0.85 -13.46
CA LEU A 92 -5.85 -0.50 -12.91
C LEU A 92 -6.85 -1.67 -13.00
N GLN A 93 -6.74 -2.52 -14.02
CA GLN A 93 -7.55 -3.72 -14.16
C GLN A 93 -7.27 -4.74 -13.04
N CYS A 94 -6.01 -4.93 -12.66
CA CYS A 94 -5.63 -5.75 -11.50
C CYS A 94 -6.25 -5.21 -10.21
N ALA A 95 -6.17 -3.90 -9.99
CA ALA A 95 -6.78 -3.25 -8.84
C ALA A 95 -8.31 -3.43 -8.81
N ARG A 96 -8.99 -3.30 -9.94
CA ARG A 96 -10.45 -3.52 -10.04
C ARG A 96 -10.85 -4.95 -9.65
N ARG A 97 -10.13 -5.98 -10.12
CA ARG A 97 -10.40 -7.37 -9.70
C ARG A 97 -10.24 -7.56 -8.18
N GLY A 98 -9.19 -6.98 -7.61
CA GLY A 98 -9.00 -7.02 -6.16
C GLY A 98 -10.11 -6.32 -5.41
N VAL A 99 -10.56 -5.16 -5.88
CA VAL A 99 -11.68 -4.41 -5.27
C VAL A 99 -13.00 -5.18 -5.32
N GLU A 100 -13.27 -5.91 -6.41
CA GLU A 100 -14.46 -6.77 -6.48
C GLU A 100 -14.45 -7.84 -5.37
N GLN A 101 -13.29 -8.47 -5.14
CA GLN A 101 -13.12 -9.44 -4.06
C GLN A 101 -13.22 -8.77 -2.68
N ILE A 102 -12.63 -7.59 -2.51
CA ILE A 102 -12.73 -6.81 -1.26
C ILE A 102 -14.21 -6.50 -0.95
N ARG A 103 -14.96 -6.03 -1.95
CA ARG A 103 -16.40 -5.71 -1.77
C ARG A 103 -17.23 -6.94 -1.40
N ALA A 104 -16.94 -8.10 -1.98
CA ALA A 104 -17.61 -9.35 -1.65
C ALA A 104 -17.26 -9.85 -0.25
N PHE A 105 -16.03 -9.64 0.20
CA PHE A 105 -15.55 -10.08 1.50
C PHE A 105 -15.86 -9.09 2.63
N GLU A 106 -15.97 -7.79 2.34
CA GLU A 106 -16.21 -6.70 3.29
C GLU A 106 -15.22 -6.68 4.48
N PRO A 107 -13.91 -6.55 4.23
CA PRO A 107 -12.91 -6.52 5.29
C PRO A 107 -12.96 -5.20 6.08
N ASP A 108 -12.56 -5.28 7.34
CA ASP A 108 -12.28 -4.13 8.21
C ASP A 108 -10.77 -3.85 8.34
N THR A 109 -9.95 -4.66 7.67
CA THR A 109 -8.50 -4.50 7.60
C THR A 109 -7.98 -4.95 6.22
N ILE A 110 -7.07 -4.20 5.64
CA ILE A 110 -6.34 -4.56 4.42
C ILE A 110 -4.85 -4.63 4.76
N ILE A 111 -4.20 -5.74 4.42
CA ILE A 111 -2.78 -5.98 4.68
C ILE A 111 -2.07 -6.15 3.33
N ALA A 112 -1.21 -5.21 2.97
CA ALA A 112 -0.38 -5.31 1.77
C ALA A 112 1.01 -5.86 2.13
N LEU A 113 1.34 -7.04 1.62
CA LEU A 113 2.64 -7.71 1.81
C LEU A 113 3.41 -7.73 0.49
N GLY A 114 4.58 -7.12 0.43
CA GLY A 114 5.44 -7.21 -0.74
C GLY A 114 6.31 -5.99 -0.98
N GLY A 115 6.81 -5.86 -2.20
CA GLY A 115 7.51 -4.67 -2.66
C GLY A 115 6.56 -3.52 -3.01
N GLY A 116 7.09 -2.48 -3.67
CA GLY A 116 6.31 -1.31 -4.08
C GLY A 116 5.02 -1.66 -4.81
N SER A 117 5.08 -2.58 -5.77
CA SER A 117 3.91 -2.99 -6.57
C SER A 117 2.76 -3.54 -5.72
N ALA A 118 3.05 -4.40 -4.74
CA ALA A 118 2.01 -4.95 -3.86
C ALA A 118 1.44 -3.88 -2.92
N MET A 119 2.29 -3.00 -2.39
CA MET A 119 1.87 -1.91 -1.53
C MET A 119 1.03 -0.88 -2.28
N ASP A 120 1.41 -0.53 -3.50
CA ASP A 120 0.67 0.44 -4.33
C ASP A 120 -0.66 -0.14 -4.80
N ALA A 121 -0.69 -1.41 -5.24
CA ALA A 121 -1.93 -2.10 -5.55
C ALA A 121 -2.88 -2.14 -4.34
N GLY A 122 -2.37 -2.48 -3.16
CA GLY A 122 -3.14 -2.49 -1.93
C GLY A 122 -3.73 -1.12 -1.57
N LYS A 123 -2.95 -0.04 -1.70
CA LYS A 123 -3.43 1.33 -1.45
C LYS A 123 -4.51 1.76 -2.45
N ILE A 124 -4.32 1.43 -3.74
CA ILE A 124 -5.33 1.73 -4.78
C ILE A 124 -6.62 0.95 -4.49
N MET A 125 -6.52 -0.34 -4.17
CA MET A 125 -7.67 -1.16 -3.81
C MET A 125 -8.39 -0.62 -2.57
N TRP A 126 -7.64 -0.22 -1.55
CA TRP A 126 -8.18 0.38 -0.33
C TRP A 126 -8.95 1.66 -0.63
N LEU A 127 -8.36 2.57 -1.42
CA LEU A 127 -9.01 3.80 -1.84
C LEU A 127 -10.31 3.53 -2.62
N MET A 128 -10.28 2.64 -3.61
CA MET A 128 -11.47 2.28 -4.40
C MET A 128 -12.56 1.57 -3.58
N TYR A 129 -12.17 0.91 -2.50
CA TYR A 129 -13.12 0.28 -1.56
C TYR A 129 -13.80 1.32 -0.66
N GLU A 130 -13.04 2.25 -0.11
CA GLU A 130 -13.56 3.31 0.75
C GLU A 130 -14.31 4.40 -0.03
N HIS A 131 -13.80 4.77 -1.19
CA HIS A 131 -14.27 5.86 -2.03
C HIS A 131 -14.53 5.40 -3.48
N PRO A 132 -15.64 4.67 -3.72
CA PRO A 132 -15.99 4.21 -5.07
C PRO A 132 -16.21 5.33 -6.09
N GLU A 133 -16.52 6.54 -5.60
CA GLU A 133 -16.70 7.76 -6.40
C GLU A 133 -15.39 8.38 -6.86
N ALA A 134 -14.26 8.04 -6.23
CA ALA A 134 -12.97 8.63 -6.56
C ALA A 134 -12.50 8.18 -7.94
N LYS A 135 -12.18 9.14 -8.81
CA LYS A 135 -11.63 8.89 -10.13
C LYS A 135 -10.12 8.83 -10.04
N PHE A 136 -9.56 7.69 -10.41
CA PHE A 136 -8.11 7.46 -10.37
C PHE A 136 -7.36 8.45 -11.27
N GLU A 137 -7.93 8.79 -12.42
CA GLU A 137 -7.36 9.73 -13.38
C GLU A 137 -7.15 11.13 -12.76
N ASP A 138 -8.13 11.59 -11.99
CA ASP A 138 -8.05 12.90 -11.32
C ASP A 138 -6.94 12.91 -10.26
N MET A 139 -6.77 11.81 -9.52
CA MET A 139 -5.73 11.68 -8.51
C MET A 139 -4.32 11.56 -9.10
N ALA A 140 -4.16 10.81 -10.19
CA ALA A 140 -2.86 10.63 -10.85
C ALA A 140 -2.32 11.97 -11.41
N MET A 141 -3.19 12.83 -11.93
CA MET A 141 -2.82 14.15 -12.43
C MET A 141 -2.32 15.08 -11.32
N ASP A 142 -2.87 14.98 -10.13
CA ASP A 142 -2.50 15.84 -9.00
C ASP A 142 -1.14 15.49 -8.38
N PHE A 143 -0.68 14.24 -8.54
CA PHE A 143 0.66 13.83 -8.12
C PHE A 143 1.77 14.36 -9.02
N MET A 144 1.48 14.65 -10.28
CA MET A 144 2.49 15.08 -11.26
C MET A 144 2.85 16.57 -11.15
N ASP A 145 1.97 17.41 -10.61
CA ASP A 145 2.26 18.83 -10.41
C ASP A 145 2.10 19.24 -8.94
N ILE A 146 3.23 19.26 -8.24
CA ILE A 146 3.33 19.67 -6.82
C ILE A 146 2.80 21.11 -6.59
N ARG A 147 2.77 21.94 -7.63
CA ARG A 147 2.34 23.35 -7.55
C ARG A 147 0.83 23.52 -7.64
N LYS A 148 0.12 22.50 -8.15
CA LYS A 148 -1.33 22.50 -8.32
C LYS A 148 -2.08 21.68 -7.28
N ARG A 149 -1.53 21.47 -6.09
CA ARG A 149 -2.17 20.71 -5.03
C ARG A 149 -3.41 21.42 -4.46
N VAL A 150 -4.44 21.49 -5.27
CA VAL A 150 -5.80 21.90 -4.86
C VAL A 150 -6.65 20.68 -4.47
N TYR A 151 -6.15 19.45 -4.69
CA TYR A 151 -6.88 18.23 -4.42
C TYR A 151 -6.86 17.91 -2.92
N THR A 152 -8.04 17.84 -2.32
CA THR A 152 -8.21 17.32 -0.97
C THR A 152 -8.32 15.82 -1.03
N PHE A 153 -7.29 15.12 -0.56
CA PHE A 153 -7.32 13.66 -0.50
C PHE A 153 -8.48 13.21 0.40
N PRO A 154 -9.31 12.24 -0.02
CA PRO A 154 -10.42 11.80 0.81
C PRO A 154 -9.93 11.22 2.14
N LYS A 155 -10.76 11.30 3.18
CA LYS A 155 -10.45 10.70 4.47
C LYS A 155 -10.47 9.19 4.34
N MET A 156 -9.36 8.55 4.70
CA MET A 156 -9.18 7.11 4.62
C MET A 156 -9.28 6.45 5.99
N GLY A 157 -9.60 5.15 6.02
CA GLY A 157 -9.60 4.35 7.24
C GLY A 157 -10.95 4.29 7.97
N GLU A 158 -12.04 4.66 7.31
CA GLU A 158 -13.38 4.57 7.90
C GLU A 158 -13.98 3.17 7.77
N LYS A 159 -13.77 2.48 6.63
CA LYS A 159 -14.22 1.10 6.41
C LYS A 159 -13.18 0.08 6.82
N ALA A 160 -11.92 0.31 6.44
CA ALA A 160 -10.84 -0.64 6.68
C ALA A 160 -9.55 0.05 7.11
N TYR A 161 -8.88 -0.52 8.12
CA TYR A 161 -7.54 -0.15 8.52
C TYR A 161 -6.52 -0.71 7.52
N PHE A 162 -5.46 0.04 7.20
CA PHE A 162 -4.46 -0.38 6.23
C PHE A 162 -3.10 -0.64 6.89
N ILE A 163 -2.53 -1.80 6.62
CA ILE A 163 -1.19 -2.20 7.06
C ILE A 163 -0.33 -2.47 5.82
N ALA A 164 0.86 -1.87 5.77
CA ALA A 164 1.88 -2.18 4.78
C ALA A 164 3.03 -2.97 5.42
N ILE A 165 3.37 -4.12 4.84
CA ILE A 165 4.49 -4.98 5.25
C ILE A 165 5.47 -5.06 4.07
N PRO A 166 6.47 -4.17 4.01
CA PRO A 166 7.43 -4.15 2.91
C PRO A 166 8.40 -5.33 2.98
N THR A 167 8.70 -5.93 1.83
CA THR A 167 9.72 -6.99 1.66
C THR A 167 10.96 -6.51 0.90
N SER A 168 10.94 -5.29 0.42
CA SER A 168 12.07 -4.64 -0.26
C SER A 168 12.31 -3.25 0.32
N SER A 169 13.54 -2.79 0.24
CA SER A 169 13.98 -1.48 0.75
C SER A 169 13.98 -0.36 -0.30
N GLY A 170 13.26 -0.52 -1.38
CA GLY A 170 13.18 0.46 -2.47
C GLY A 170 14.23 0.26 -3.54
#